data_b7bca4f96ace551d80ba6fecb3215b04
#
_entry.id   b7bca4f96ace551d80ba6fecb3215b04
#
_cell.length_a   1.000
_cell.length_b   1.000
_cell.length_c   1.000
_cell.angle_alpha   90.00
_cell.angle_beta   90.00
_cell.angle_gamma   90.00
#
_symmetry.space_group_name_H-M   'P 1'
#
loop_
_entity.id
_entity.type
_entity.pdbx_description
1 polymer ?
#
loop_
_entity_poly.entity_id
_entity_poly.type
_entity_poly.pdbx_seq_one_letter_code
_entity_poly.pdbx_strand_id
1 'polypeptide(L)'
;MSRLIDLSHIIEDGMVTYKGLPGPHICDFWDREGSAANYDDGSTFQIGRIDMVANTGTYLDSPFHRYADGADLSELDLASLSGVPGTVIRRLDGSPIEPQHMEGRDVRGKAVLIHTGWDRHWRTDAYFGEHPHLTSEAADWLADRGAIIVGIDSCNIDNMHIRARPVHTRLLGAGIPICEHMTGLERLPDEGFRFAAVPPKVKGMGTFPVRAHAILD
;
A
#
# COMPACT_ATOMS: atom_id res chain seq x y z
N MET A 1 10.65 -8.42 23.26
CA MET A 1 11.09 -8.40 21.85
C MET A 1 9.93 -7.90 21.01
N SER A 2 10.15 -6.86 20.20
CA SER A 2 9.11 -6.35 19.31
C SER A 2 8.70 -7.42 18.30
N ARG A 3 7.41 -7.57 18.04
CA ARG A 3 6.85 -8.50 17.05
C ARG A 3 6.56 -7.75 15.75
N LEU A 4 7.07 -8.26 14.62
CA LEU A 4 6.76 -7.73 13.29
C LEU A 4 5.59 -8.50 12.67
N ILE A 5 4.67 -7.77 12.06
CA ILE A 5 3.56 -8.33 11.28
C ILE A 5 3.68 -7.80 9.84
N ASP A 6 3.90 -8.71 8.91
CA ASP A 6 3.92 -8.41 7.47
C ASP A 6 2.49 -8.16 6.98
N LEU A 7 2.31 -7.06 6.26
CA LEU A 7 1.01 -6.57 5.78
C LEU A 7 0.96 -6.45 4.25
N SER A 8 1.86 -7.18 3.56
CA SER A 8 2.02 -7.11 2.11
C SER A 8 1.75 -8.44 1.43
N HIS A 9 1.20 -8.38 0.23
CA HIS A 9 1.11 -9.52 -0.67
C HIS A 9 2.45 -9.83 -1.32
N ILE A 10 2.66 -11.11 -1.66
CA ILE A 10 3.82 -11.55 -2.44
C ILE A 10 3.63 -11.11 -3.89
N ILE A 11 4.70 -10.58 -4.50
CA ILE A 11 4.74 -10.30 -5.93
C ILE A 11 5.28 -11.53 -6.66
N GLU A 12 4.51 -12.03 -7.63
CA GLU A 12 4.84 -13.21 -8.43
C GLU A 12 4.78 -12.87 -9.93
N ASP A 13 5.55 -13.59 -10.74
CA ASP A 13 5.55 -13.43 -12.19
C ASP A 13 4.13 -13.56 -12.78
N GLY A 14 3.76 -12.63 -13.66
CA GLY A 14 2.47 -12.62 -14.35
C GLY A 14 1.24 -12.32 -13.49
N MET A 15 1.37 -12.01 -12.19
CA MET A 15 0.21 -11.71 -11.36
C MET A 15 -0.49 -10.41 -11.80
N VAL A 16 -1.81 -10.39 -11.73
CA VAL A 16 -2.61 -9.20 -12.00
C VAL A 16 -3.00 -8.54 -10.68
N THR A 17 -2.44 -7.36 -10.41
CA THR A 17 -2.83 -6.52 -9.27
C THR A 17 -4.06 -5.68 -9.61
N TYR A 18 -4.13 -5.16 -10.83
CA TYR A 18 -5.21 -4.30 -11.30
C TYR A 18 -5.63 -4.70 -12.71
N LYS A 19 -6.93 -4.91 -12.95
CA LYS A 19 -7.45 -5.31 -14.27
C LYS A 19 -7.12 -4.23 -15.32
N GLY A 20 -6.56 -4.67 -16.46
CA GLY A 20 -6.15 -3.79 -17.56
C GLY A 20 -4.71 -3.32 -17.49
N LEU A 21 -3.99 -3.57 -16.38
CA LEU A 21 -2.55 -3.37 -16.32
C LEU A 21 -1.81 -4.71 -16.51
N PRO A 22 -0.62 -4.69 -17.14
CA PRO A 22 0.18 -5.89 -17.31
C PRO A 22 0.69 -6.40 -15.94
N GLY A 23 0.77 -7.71 -15.79
CA GLY A 23 1.46 -8.33 -14.64
C GLY A 23 2.97 -8.12 -14.72
N PRO A 24 3.69 -8.24 -13.60
CA PRO A 24 5.14 -8.17 -13.59
C PRO A 24 5.74 -9.33 -14.39
N HIS A 25 6.85 -9.07 -15.08
CA HIS A 25 7.72 -10.08 -15.65
C HIS A 25 8.96 -10.19 -14.79
N ILE A 26 9.12 -11.33 -14.13
CA ILE A 26 10.24 -11.64 -13.23
C ILE A 26 11.10 -12.72 -13.88
N CYS A 27 12.35 -12.39 -14.17
CA CYS A 27 13.27 -13.31 -14.82
C CYS A 27 14.69 -13.09 -14.31
N ASP A 28 15.59 -14.01 -14.66
CA ASP A 28 17.01 -13.82 -14.44
C ASP A 28 17.62 -12.95 -15.55
N PHE A 29 18.33 -11.90 -15.14
CA PHE A 29 19.29 -11.22 -15.99
C PHE A 29 20.55 -12.07 -16.11
N TRP A 30 21.00 -12.63 -14.99
CA TRP A 30 22.08 -13.61 -14.89
C TRP A 30 21.67 -14.75 -13.95
N ASP A 31 21.57 -15.94 -14.48
CA ASP A 31 21.29 -17.12 -13.69
C ASP A 31 22.57 -17.68 -13.01
N ARG A 32 22.38 -18.67 -12.14
CA ARG A 32 23.50 -19.27 -11.39
C ARG A 32 24.46 -20.01 -12.29
N GLU A 33 24.00 -20.69 -13.33
CA GLU A 33 24.84 -21.44 -14.27
C GLU A 33 25.74 -20.47 -15.07
N GLY A 34 25.15 -19.42 -15.66
CA GLY A 34 25.91 -18.42 -16.41
C GLY A 34 26.86 -17.59 -15.54
N SER A 35 26.58 -17.46 -14.24
CA SER A 35 27.44 -16.72 -13.31
C SER A 35 28.67 -17.48 -12.84
N ALA A 36 28.68 -18.82 -12.92
CA ALA A 36 29.77 -19.68 -12.41
C ALA A 36 31.15 -19.37 -13.03
N ALA A 37 31.16 -18.95 -14.30
CA ALA A 37 32.38 -18.59 -15.01
C ALA A 37 33.06 -17.29 -14.52
N ASN A 38 32.39 -16.52 -13.63
CA ASN A 38 32.94 -15.27 -13.13
C ASN A 38 33.80 -15.43 -11.87
N TYR A 39 33.84 -16.62 -11.28
CA TYR A 39 34.61 -16.92 -10.06
C TYR A 39 35.43 -18.17 -10.17
N ASP A 40 36.69 -18.12 -9.71
CA ASP A 40 37.65 -19.22 -9.79
C ASP A 40 37.34 -20.39 -8.83
N ASP A 41 36.55 -20.10 -7.76
CA ASP A 41 36.22 -21.07 -6.70
C ASP A 41 34.90 -21.83 -6.95
N GLY A 42 34.25 -21.60 -8.12
CA GLY A 42 32.96 -22.20 -8.46
C GLY A 42 31.75 -21.57 -7.74
N SER A 43 31.93 -20.44 -7.06
CA SER A 43 30.83 -19.67 -6.49
C SER A 43 29.87 -19.19 -7.58
N THR A 44 28.59 -19.07 -7.23
CA THR A 44 27.55 -18.61 -8.16
C THR A 44 26.72 -17.52 -7.54
N PHE A 45 26.10 -16.68 -8.37
CA PHE A 45 25.12 -15.67 -7.95
C PHE A 45 23.98 -15.59 -8.96
N GLN A 46 22.90 -14.94 -8.56
CA GLN A 46 21.78 -14.62 -9.43
C GLN A 46 21.58 -13.10 -9.43
N ILE A 47 21.38 -12.52 -10.63
CA ILE A 47 20.89 -11.15 -10.78
C ILE A 47 19.51 -11.24 -11.40
N GLY A 48 18.48 -10.93 -10.61
CA GLY A 48 17.10 -10.87 -11.08
C GLY A 48 16.82 -9.59 -11.85
N ARG A 49 15.86 -9.67 -12.76
CA ARG A 49 15.26 -8.52 -13.46
C ARG A 49 13.77 -8.55 -13.25
N ILE A 50 13.20 -7.38 -12.96
CA ILE A 50 11.74 -7.19 -12.88
C ILE A 50 11.37 -6.07 -13.84
N ASP A 51 10.39 -6.34 -14.71
CA ASP A 51 9.69 -5.36 -15.52
C ASP A 51 8.22 -5.33 -15.06
N MET A 52 7.78 -4.21 -14.50
CA MET A 52 6.44 -4.10 -13.92
C MET A 52 5.92 -2.66 -13.93
N VAL A 53 4.59 -2.53 -13.95
CA VAL A 53 3.94 -1.28 -13.58
C VAL A 53 4.03 -1.07 -12.08
N ALA A 54 4.15 0.18 -11.66
CA ALA A 54 4.36 0.53 -10.26
C ALA A 54 3.21 0.10 -9.32
N ASN A 55 1.97 0.03 -9.85
CA ASN A 55 0.78 -0.43 -9.13
C ASN A 55 0.72 -1.97 -9.07
N THR A 56 1.72 -2.60 -8.48
CA THR A 56 1.87 -4.05 -8.40
C THR A 56 1.98 -4.49 -6.94
N GLY A 57 1.19 -5.49 -6.53
CA GLY A 57 1.16 -6.00 -5.16
C GLY A 57 0.61 -4.97 -4.17
N THR A 58 1.12 -4.97 -2.95
CA THR A 58 0.88 -3.91 -1.97
C THR A 58 1.79 -2.73 -2.30
N TYR A 59 1.24 -1.56 -2.56
CA TYR A 59 2.00 -0.38 -2.97
C TYR A 59 1.59 0.88 -2.21
N LEU A 60 2.42 1.90 -2.34
CA LEU A 60 2.18 3.23 -1.77
C LEU A 60 2.11 4.27 -2.88
N ASP A 61 1.07 5.10 -2.84
CA ASP A 61 0.91 6.27 -3.67
C ASP A 61 1.35 7.53 -2.93
N SER A 62 2.21 8.31 -3.59
CA SER A 62 2.61 9.66 -3.16
C SER A 62 1.72 10.73 -3.81
N PRO A 63 1.75 12.00 -3.35
CA PRO A 63 1.06 13.10 -4.00
C PRO A 63 1.30 13.20 -5.51
N PHE A 64 2.51 12.87 -6.00
CA PHE A 64 2.84 12.89 -7.42
C PHE A 64 1.99 11.93 -8.27
N HIS A 65 1.43 10.86 -7.66
CA HIS A 65 0.50 9.97 -8.36
C HIS A 65 -0.72 10.72 -8.92
N ARG A 66 -1.13 11.80 -8.28
CA ARG A 66 -2.32 12.58 -8.66
C ARG A 66 -2.00 13.99 -9.15
N TYR A 67 -0.92 14.60 -8.66
CA TYR A 67 -0.57 15.99 -8.86
C TYR A 67 0.84 16.10 -9.42
N ALA A 68 0.98 16.74 -10.59
CA ALA A 68 2.27 16.85 -11.28
C ALA A 68 3.33 17.66 -10.50
N ASP A 69 2.89 18.51 -9.59
CA ASP A 69 3.70 19.31 -8.66
C ASP A 69 3.71 18.75 -7.23
N GLY A 70 3.08 17.59 -7.02
CA GLY A 70 3.10 16.88 -5.75
C GLY A 70 4.43 16.19 -5.49
N ALA A 71 4.74 15.92 -4.21
CA ALA A 71 5.94 15.20 -3.82
C ALA A 71 5.97 13.79 -4.43
N ASP A 72 7.05 13.46 -5.14
CA ASP A 72 7.30 12.12 -5.65
C ASP A 72 7.88 11.19 -4.55
N LEU A 73 8.10 9.92 -4.87
CA LEU A 73 8.63 8.94 -3.90
C LEU A 73 9.99 9.32 -3.32
N SER A 74 10.78 10.12 -4.04
CA SER A 74 12.11 10.55 -3.59
C SER A 74 12.07 11.73 -2.62
N GLU A 75 10.95 12.41 -2.54
CA GLU A 75 10.73 13.63 -1.77
C GLU A 75 9.90 13.40 -0.49
N LEU A 76 9.27 12.22 -0.35
CA LEU A 76 8.50 11.89 0.84
C LEU A 76 9.37 11.89 2.10
N ASP A 77 8.86 12.49 3.17
CA ASP A 77 9.52 12.44 4.47
C ASP A 77 9.46 11.03 5.07
N LEU A 78 10.62 10.46 5.36
CA LEU A 78 10.75 9.13 5.94
C LEU A 78 10.01 8.99 7.28
N ALA A 79 9.93 10.06 8.07
CA ALA A 79 9.21 10.07 9.33
C ALA A 79 7.69 9.88 9.16
N SER A 80 7.13 10.22 8.00
CA SER A 80 5.72 9.96 7.67
C SER A 80 5.46 8.55 7.16
N LEU A 81 6.51 7.75 6.89
CA LEU A 81 6.42 6.43 6.27
C LEU A 81 6.89 5.30 7.18
N SER A 82 7.60 5.60 8.27
CA SER A 82 8.26 4.59 9.10
C SER A 82 8.11 4.89 10.59
N GLY A 83 7.66 3.90 11.34
CA GLY A 83 7.48 4.01 12.78
C GLY A 83 6.30 4.89 13.20
N VAL A 84 5.37 5.16 12.29
CA VAL A 84 4.18 6.00 12.54
C VAL A 84 3.23 5.29 13.49
N PRO A 85 2.78 5.89 14.61
CA PRO A 85 1.75 5.29 15.46
C PRO A 85 0.52 4.91 14.64
N GLY A 86 0.01 3.69 14.82
CA GLY A 86 -1.07 3.17 13.98
C GLY A 86 -2.40 3.02 14.72
N THR A 87 -3.49 3.15 13.98
CA THR A 87 -4.85 2.77 14.40
C THR A 87 -5.55 2.00 13.27
N VAL A 88 -6.33 0.98 13.65
CA VAL A 88 -7.13 0.17 12.70
C VAL A 88 -8.60 0.54 12.84
N ILE A 89 -9.23 0.86 11.72
CA ILE A 89 -10.68 1.04 11.59
C ILE A 89 -11.25 -0.21 10.91
N ARG A 90 -12.18 -0.90 11.57
CA ARG A 90 -12.74 -2.16 11.04
C ARG A 90 -14.13 -1.99 10.48
N ARG A 91 -14.32 -2.43 9.21
CA ARG A 91 -15.61 -2.44 8.55
C ARG A 91 -15.73 -3.70 7.67
N LEU A 92 -16.27 -4.78 8.24
CA LEU A 92 -16.22 -6.13 7.66
C LEU A 92 -17.50 -6.55 6.92
N ASP A 93 -18.48 -5.67 6.80
CA ASP A 93 -19.78 -5.97 6.19
C ASP A 93 -19.86 -5.64 4.68
N GLY A 94 -18.73 -5.24 4.08
CA GLY A 94 -18.65 -4.91 2.66
C GLY A 94 -19.16 -3.51 2.29
N SER A 95 -19.67 -2.74 3.24
CA SER A 95 -20.19 -1.40 2.99
C SER A 95 -19.08 -0.35 2.88
N PRO A 96 -19.35 0.82 2.25
CA PRO A 96 -18.43 1.94 2.26
C PRO A 96 -18.12 2.42 3.68
N ILE A 97 -16.93 2.97 3.85
CA ILE A 97 -16.46 3.55 5.10
C ILE A 97 -16.81 5.04 5.11
N GLU A 98 -17.64 5.43 6.05
CA GLU A 98 -18.13 6.79 6.26
C GLU A 98 -17.55 7.39 7.55
N PRO A 99 -17.61 8.72 7.77
CA PRO A 99 -17.04 9.39 8.95
C PRO A 99 -17.50 8.80 10.28
N GLN A 100 -18.78 8.39 10.41
CA GLN A 100 -19.32 7.83 11.64
C GLN A 100 -18.63 6.53 12.09
N HIS A 101 -18.03 5.77 11.16
CA HIS A 101 -17.29 4.54 11.49
C HIS A 101 -15.93 4.82 12.13
N MET A 102 -15.49 6.08 12.07
CA MET A 102 -14.22 6.57 12.63
C MET A 102 -14.41 7.50 13.83
N GLU A 103 -15.65 7.86 14.17
CA GLU A 103 -15.95 8.73 15.31
C GLU A 103 -15.38 8.17 16.61
N GLY A 104 -14.84 9.08 17.43
CA GLY A 104 -14.19 8.72 18.70
C GLY A 104 -12.76 8.17 18.56
N ARG A 105 -12.27 7.96 17.34
CA ARG A 105 -10.87 7.56 17.11
C ARG A 105 -9.97 8.79 17.00
N ASP A 106 -8.84 8.75 17.70
CA ASP A 106 -7.77 9.72 17.50
C ASP A 106 -6.92 9.27 16.32
N VAL A 107 -6.93 10.07 15.24
CA VAL A 107 -6.16 9.80 14.01
C VAL A 107 -5.04 10.81 13.78
N ARG A 108 -4.94 11.85 14.64
CA ARG A 108 -3.93 12.90 14.47
C ARG A 108 -2.53 12.34 14.63
N GLY A 109 -1.71 12.55 13.60
CA GLY A 109 -0.33 12.07 13.62
C GLY A 109 -0.18 10.55 13.49
N LYS A 110 -1.26 9.85 13.05
CA LYS A 110 -1.26 8.37 12.96
C LYS A 110 -1.37 7.86 11.54
N ALA A 111 -0.92 6.62 11.36
CA ALA A 111 -1.28 5.77 10.24
C ALA A 111 -2.69 5.19 10.51
N VAL A 112 -3.63 5.42 9.59
CA VAL A 112 -5.00 4.92 9.70
C VAL A 112 -5.17 3.76 8.72
N LEU A 113 -5.32 2.54 9.25
CA LEU A 113 -5.44 1.32 8.47
C LEU A 113 -6.89 0.85 8.46
N ILE A 114 -7.46 0.78 7.26
CA ILE A 114 -8.87 0.40 7.05
C ILE A 114 -8.90 -1.12 6.79
N HIS A 115 -9.42 -1.86 7.76
CA HIS A 115 -9.59 -3.31 7.68
C HIS A 115 -11.00 -3.66 7.21
N THR A 116 -11.10 -4.10 5.99
CA THR A 116 -12.37 -4.52 5.35
C THR A 116 -12.48 -6.05 5.23
N GLY A 117 -11.35 -6.75 5.37
CA GLY A 117 -11.23 -8.19 5.14
C GLY A 117 -11.44 -8.58 3.67
N TRP A 118 -11.29 -7.60 2.75
CA TRP A 118 -11.45 -7.85 1.31
C TRP A 118 -10.24 -8.58 0.72
N ASP A 119 -9.09 -8.53 1.37
CA ASP A 119 -7.86 -9.24 1.01
C ASP A 119 -8.05 -10.76 0.88
N ARG A 120 -9.07 -11.36 1.52
CA ARG A 120 -9.47 -12.77 1.32
C ARG A 120 -9.79 -13.12 -0.13
N HIS A 121 -10.13 -12.13 -0.95
CA HIS A 121 -10.44 -12.30 -2.37
C HIS A 121 -9.22 -12.09 -3.28
N TRP A 122 -8.05 -11.79 -2.70
CA TRP A 122 -6.82 -11.56 -3.47
C TRP A 122 -6.57 -12.66 -4.52
N ARG A 123 -6.18 -12.27 -5.74
CA ARG A 123 -5.93 -13.16 -6.89
C ARG A 123 -7.17 -13.92 -7.40
N THR A 124 -8.35 -13.47 -7.09
CA THR A 124 -9.61 -13.97 -7.68
C THR A 124 -10.34 -12.87 -8.43
N ASP A 125 -11.25 -13.25 -9.33
CA ASP A 125 -12.09 -12.26 -10.04
C ASP A 125 -12.97 -11.45 -9.08
N ALA A 126 -13.36 -12.03 -7.95
CA ALA A 126 -14.16 -11.36 -6.94
C ALA A 126 -13.44 -10.17 -6.32
N TYR A 127 -12.10 -10.17 -6.30
CA TYR A 127 -11.30 -9.05 -5.78
C TYR A 127 -11.59 -7.73 -6.50
N PHE A 128 -11.90 -7.79 -7.79
CA PHE A 128 -12.18 -6.64 -8.64
C PHE A 128 -13.67 -6.27 -8.72
N GLY A 129 -14.50 -6.90 -7.90
CA GLY A 129 -15.94 -6.63 -7.81
C GLY A 129 -16.28 -5.39 -7.00
N GLU A 130 -17.51 -5.37 -6.47
CA GLU A 130 -17.98 -4.32 -5.54
C GLU A 130 -17.20 -4.44 -4.23
N HIS A 131 -16.15 -3.64 -4.10
CA HIS A 131 -15.24 -3.67 -2.95
C HIS A 131 -15.54 -2.54 -1.96
N PRO A 132 -15.26 -2.73 -0.65
CA PRO A 132 -15.33 -1.67 0.33
C PRO A 132 -14.31 -0.57 0.02
N HIS A 133 -14.70 0.68 0.22
CA HIS A 133 -13.90 1.88 -0.07
C HIS A 133 -14.27 3.01 0.89
N LEU A 134 -13.48 4.07 0.95
CA LEU A 134 -13.87 5.27 1.68
C LEU A 134 -14.83 6.13 0.87
N THR A 135 -15.72 6.85 1.56
CA THR A 135 -16.46 7.94 0.94
C THR A 135 -15.60 9.21 0.87
N SER A 136 -16.02 10.19 0.04
CA SER A 136 -15.36 11.51 -0.02
C SER A 136 -15.34 12.20 1.33
N GLU A 137 -16.44 12.10 2.08
CA GLU A 137 -16.59 12.67 3.42
C GLU A 137 -15.65 12.01 4.44
N ALA A 138 -15.39 10.71 4.28
CA ALA A 138 -14.42 10.00 5.10
C ALA A 138 -12.99 10.49 4.82
N ALA A 139 -12.64 10.75 3.55
CA ALA A 139 -11.36 11.32 3.18
C ALA A 139 -11.17 12.75 3.73
N ASP A 140 -12.20 13.57 3.65
CA ASP A 140 -12.21 14.90 4.28
C ASP A 140 -12.00 14.80 5.79
N TRP A 141 -12.73 13.91 6.43
CA TRP A 141 -12.64 13.68 7.88
C TRP A 141 -11.22 13.31 8.33
N LEU A 142 -10.55 12.41 7.59
CA LEU A 142 -9.16 11.98 7.85
C LEU A 142 -8.16 13.11 7.64
N ALA A 143 -8.27 13.82 6.52
CA ALA A 143 -7.37 14.90 6.18
C ALA A 143 -7.47 16.08 7.16
N ASP A 144 -8.69 16.49 7.50
CA ASP A 144 -8.94 17.62 8.42
C ASP A 144 -8.47 17.30 9.85
N ARG A 145 -8.41 16.02 10.22
CA ARG A 145 -7.94 15.58 11.55
C ARG A 145 -6.47 15.22 11.60
N GLY A 146 -5.75 15.31 10.47
CA GLY A 146 -4.30 15.19 10.42
C GLY A 146 -3.79 13.75 10.48
N ALA A 147 -4.45 12.82 9.82
CA ALA A 147 -3.88 11.51 9.50
C ALA A 147 -2.57 11.70 8.71
N ILE A 148 -1.58 10.83 8.94
CA ILE A 148 -0.25 10.93 8.28
C ILE A 148 -0.20 10.04 7.03
N ILE A 149 -0.77 8.87 7.09
CA ILE A 149 -0.84 7.90 6.00
C ILE A 149 -2.12 7.09 6.16
N VAL A 150 -2.76 6.73 5.05
CA VAL A 150 -3.97 5.91 5.07
C VAL A 150 -3.71 4.62 4.32
N GLY A 151 -4.03 3.48 4.92
CA GLY A 151 -3.91 2.16 4.29
C GLY A 151 -5.25 1.43 4.19
N ILE A 152 -5.41 0.56 3.20
CA ILE A 152 -6.61 -0.27 3.02
C ILE A 152 -6.26 -1.66 2.47
N ASP A 153 -7.01 -2.67 2.88
CA ASP A 153 -6.87 -4.06 2.42
C ASP A 153 -7.80 -4.42 1.25
N SER A 154 -8.46 -3.43 0.64
CA SER A 154 -9.31 -3.66 -0.53
C SER A 154 -8.62 -3.32 -1.85
N CYS A 155 -9.32 -3.56 -2.95
CA CYS A 155 -8.84 -3.37 -4.32
C CYS A 155 -8.54 -1.91 -4.68
N ASN A 156 -9.21 -0.97 -4.07
CA ASN A 156 -8.98 0.46 -4.25
C ASN A 156 -9.60 1.23 -3.09
N ILE A 157 -8.97 2.35 -2.70
CA ILE A 157 -9.49 3.20 -1.63
C ILE A 157 -10.72 4.02 -2.06
N ASP A 158 -10.86 4.28 -3.36
CA ASP A 158 -12.04 4.90 -3.97
C ASP A 158 -13.04 3.87 -4.49
N ASN A 159 -14.29 4.26 -4.66
CA ASN A 159 -15.23 3.56 -5.50
C ASN A 159 -14.76 3.63 -6.97
N MET A 160 -14.42 2.46 -7.56
CA MET A 160 -13.91 2.38 -8.92
C MET A 160 -14.89 2.83 -10.01
N HIS A 161 -16.21 2.88 -9.73
CA HIS A 161 -17.21 3.41 -10.64
C HIS A 161 -17.21 4.95 -10.70
N ILE A 162 -16.62 5.61 -9.70
CA ILE A 162 -16.50 7.08 -9.65
C ILE A 162 -15.16 7.51 -10.27
N ARG A 163 -15.18 7.96 -11.53
CA ARG A 163 -13.97 8.33 -12.27
C ARG A 163 -13.19 9.50 -11.67
N ALA A 164 -13.85 10.36 -10.89
CA ALA A 164 -13.21 11.51 -10.25
C ALA A 164 -12.20 11.11 -9.17
N ARG A 165 -12.30 9.88 -8.61
CA ARG A 165 -11.40 9.40 -7.54
C ARG A 165 -11.29 10.40 -6.39
N PRO A 166 -12.40 10.75 -5.71
CA PRO A 166 -12.40 11.82 -4.72
C PRO A 166 -11.49 11.57 -3.53
N VAL A 167 -11.35 10.31 -3.10
CA VAL A 167 -10.50 9.94 -1.94
C VAL A 167 -9.02 10.14 -2.27
N HIS A 168 -8.53 9.61 -3.41
CA HIS A 168 -7.16 9.87 -3.87
C HIS A 168 -6.94 11.38 -4.02
N THR A 169 -7.86 12.08 -4.66
CA THR A 169 -7.77 13.53 -4.86
C THR A 169 -7.61 14.26 -3.53
N ARG A 170 -8.42 13.92 -2.54
CA ARG A 170 -8.41 14.61 -1.25
C ARG A 170 -7.19 14.29 -0.39
N LEU A 171 -6.88 12.99 -0.23
CA LEU A 171 -5.76 12.57 0.63
C LEU A 171 -4.41 12.98 0.04
N LEU A 172 -4.15 12.67 -1.24
CA LEU A 172 -2.89 13.03 -1.89
C LEU A 172 -2.73 14.56 -2.03
N GLY A 173 -3.84 15.30 -2.24
CA GLY A 173 -3.83 16.76 -2.24
C GLY A 173 -3.54 17.37 -0.87
N ALA A 174 -3.78 16.64 0.22
CA ALA A 174 -3.40 17.02 1.57
C ALA A 174 -1.97 16.54 1.96
N GLY A 175 -1.25 15.93 1.04
CA GLY A 175 0.08 15.36 1.30
C GLY A 175 0.07 14.05 2.07
N ILE A 176 -1.07 13.36 2.14
CA ILE A 176 -1.26 12.10 2.86
C ILE A 176 -1.08 10.93 1.88
N PRO A 177 0.02 10.14 1.97
CA PRO A 177 0.22 8.95 1.14
C PRO A 177 -0.85 7.88 1.39
N ILE A 178 -1.10 7.07 0.36
CA ILE A 178 -2.09 5.99 0.41
C ILE A 178 -1.37 4.65 0.20
N CYS A 179 -1.64 3.66 1.06
CA CYS A 179 -1.14 2.29 0.90
C CYS A 179 -2.30 1.37 0.56
N GLU A 180 -2.30 0.80 -0.65
CA GLU A 180 -3.38 -0.06 -1.14
C GLU A 180 -2.99 -1.53 -1.21
N HIS A 181 -4.00 -2.40 -1.35
CA HIS A 181 -3.83 -3.86 -1.42
C HIS A 181 -3.05 -4.42 -0.24
N MET A 182 -3.38 -3.97 0.97
CA MET A 182 -2.80 -4.54 2.19
C MET A 182 -3.41 -5.91 2.51
N THR A 183 -2.77 -6.66 3.39
CA THR A 183 -3.28 -7.94 3.93
C THR A 183 -2.92 -8.08 5.39
N GLY A 184 -3.56 -9.02 6.10
CA GLY A 184 -3.16 -9.37 7.47
C GLY A 184 -3.56 -8.36 8.52
N LEU A 185 -4.43 -7.40 8.23
CA LEU A 185 -4.89 -6.37 9.17
C LEU A 185 -5.69 -6.95 10.34
N GLU A 186 -6.23 -8.16 10.20
CA GLU A 186 -6.91 -8.89 11.28
C GLU A 186 -5.97 -9.27 12.44
N ARG A 187 -4.66 -9.33 12.18
CA ARG A 187 -3.63 -9.69 13.16
C ARG A 187 -3.21 -8.52 14.05
N LEU A 188 -3.64 -7.31 13.71
CA LEU A 188 -3.30 -6.10 14.45
C LEU A 188 -4.30 -5.83 15.58
N PRO A 189 -3.87 -5.30 16.73
CA PRO A 189 -4.79 -4.63 17.65
C PRO A 189 -5.32 -3.33 17.00
N ASP A 190 -6.40 -2.77 17.57
CA ASP A 190 -6.93 -1.50 17.07
C ASP A 190 -5.95 -0.33 17.22
N GLU A 191 -5.09 -0.37 18.26
CA GLU A 191 -4.05 0.62 18.55
C GLU A 191 -2.85 -0.05 19.24
N GLY A 192 -1.79 0.71 19.54
CA GLY A 192 -0.62 0.20 20.26
C GLY A 192 0.41 -0.50 19.36
N PHE A 193 0.49 -0.09 18.11
CA PHE A 193 1.52 -0.53 17.16
C PHE A 193 2.08 0.66 16.39
N ARG A 194 3.21 0.45 15.75
CA ARG A 194 3.79 1.40 14.79
C ARG A 194 3.73 0.79 13.39
N PHE A 195 3.41 1.62 12.40
CA PHE A 195 3.30 1.23 11.00
C PHE A 195 4.49 1.72 10.18
N ALA A 196 4.87 0.96 9.17
CA ALA A 196 5.86 1.35 8.17
C ALA A 196 5.45 0.85 6.77
N ALA A 197 5.57 1.75 5.77
CA ALA A 197 5.37 1.47 4.36
C ALA A 197 6.32 2.35 3.53
N VAL A 198 7.58 1.96 3.44
CA VAL A 198 8.64 2.77 2.82
C VAL A 198 8.92 2.25 1.42
N PRO A 199 8.62 3.03 0.35
CA PRO A 199 9.00 2.66 -1.01
C PRO A 199 10.48 2.93 -1.28
N PRO A 200 11.07 2.34 -2.34
CA PRO A 200 12.35 2.78 -2.88
C PRO A 200 12.31 4.27 -3.24
N LYS A 201 13.44 4.96 -3.04
CA LYS A 201 13.58 6.39 -3.29
C LYS A 201 13.77 6.67 -4.78
N VAL A 202 12.69 6.60 -5.57
CA VAL A 202 12.71 6.76 -7.04
C VAL A 202 12.18 8.13 -7.42
N LYS A 203 13.01 8.91 -8.13
CA LYS A 203 12.64 10.24 -8.63
C LYS A 203 11.68 10.14 -9.82
N GLY A 204 10.65 10.98 -9.82
CA GLY A 204 9.67 11.06 -10.90
C GLY A 204 8.66 9.92 -10.90
N MET A 205 8.52 9.18 -9.80
CA MET A 205 7.48 8.17 -9.63
C MET A 205 6.53 8.51 -8.49
N GLY A 206 5.24 8.31 -8.76
CA GLY A 206 4.16 8.56 -7.79
C GLY A 206 3.77 7.32 -6.99
N THR A 207 4.12 6.13 -7.48
CA THR A 207 3.71 4.83 -6.89
C THR A 207 4.86 3.86 -6.95
N PHE A 208 4.97 2.98 -5.93
CA PHE A 208 5.85 1.81 -5.98
C PHE A 208 5.43 0.76 -4.95
N PRO A 209 5.66 -0.54 -5.22
CA PRO A 209 5.47 -1.60 -4.23
C PRO A 209 6.23 -1.34 -2.94
N VAL A 210 5.61 -1.70 -1.82
CA VAL A 210 6.20 -1.59 -0.49
C VAL A 210 6.08 -2.92 0.26
N ARG A 211 7.00 -3.18 1.20
CA ARG A 211 6.77 -4.19 2.22
C ARG A 211 6.21 -3.52 3.47
N ALA A 212 4.92 -3.23 3.42
CA ALA A 212 4.20 -2.66 4.54
C ALA A 212 4.22 -3.63 5.74
N HIS A 213 4.46 -3.12 6.94
CA HIS A 213 4.49 -3.93 8.14
C HIS A 213 4.12 -3.12 9.39
N ALA A 214 3.70 -3.82 10.42
CA ALA A 214 3.49 -3.25 11.74
C ALA A 214 4.51 -3.80 12.75
N ILE A 215 4.86 -2.95 13.72
CA ILE A 215 5.75 -3.24 14.84
C ILE A 215 4.92 -3.17 16.11
N LEU A 216 4.76 -4.29 16.82
CA LEU A 216 4.14 -4.38 18.12
C LEU A 216 5.26 -4.47 19.16
N ASP A 217 5.23 -3.58 20.16
CA ASP A 217 6.21 -3.55 21.24
C ASP A 217 5.86 -4.53 22.37
#